data_c58923d7fb3657e889c0745bc996571c
#
_entry.id   c58923d7fb3657e889c0745bc996571c
#
_cell.length_a   1.000
_cell.length_b   1.000
_cell.length_c   1.000
_cell.angle_alpha   90.00
_cell.angle_beta   90.00
_cell.angle_gamma   90.00
#
_symmetry.space_group_name_H-M   'P 1'
#
loop_
_entity.id
_entity.type
_entity.pdbx_description
1 polymer ?
#
loop_
_entity_poly.entity_id
_entity_poly.type
_entity_poly.pdbx_seq_one_letter_code
_entity_poly.pdbx_strand_id
1 'polypeptide(L)'
;ATSDMESQMYPSVEAIREFLAKDDSKPFICCEYTHAMGNSCGAMHKYTDLTDTEPKYQGGFIWDYIDQSIYKKDRYGKEFQAYGGDFGERPTDYNFSGNGIAYGGDRDASPKMQEVKFNYQNITAQVSEDSVKIINKNLFVNTDTFRCEVTLAKNGHVLRTETLDTAVKPLSQQTYRLPFGKQQRPGEYTVTVSFLLREKTLWAEAGHE
;
A
#
# COMPACT_ATOMS: atom_id res chain seq x y z
N ALA A 1 -9.08 -31.52 -1.71
CA ALA A 1 -8.21 -30.50 -1.16
C ALA A 1 -8.00 -30.72 0.33
N THR A 2 -6.77 -30.56 0.79
CA THR A 2 -6.34 -30.91 2.15
C THR A 2 -6.35 -29.72 3.12
N SER A 3 -6.64 -28.50 2.62
CA SER A 3 -6.62 -27.26 3.40
C SER A 3 -8.00 -26.60 3.47
N ASP A 4 -8.21 -25.77 4.48
CA ASP A 4 -9.44 -25.00 4.69
C ASP A 4 -9.58 -23.80 3.75
N MET A 5 -8.49 -23.39 3.12
CA MET A 5 -8.43 -22.30 2.15
C MET A 5 -7.80 -22.77 0.83
N GLU A 6 -8.23 -22.20 -0.29
CA GLU A 6 -7.46 -22.28 -1.51
C GLU A 6 -6.32 -21.28 -1.47
N SER A 7 -5.12 -21.76 -1.80
CA SER A 7 -3.91 -20.91 -1.79
C SER A 7 -3.13 -21.11 -3.08
N GLN A 8 -2.85 -20.00 -3.77
CA GLN A 8 -2.08 -20.02 -5.01
C GLN A 8 -0.97 -18.97 -4.98
N MET A 9 0.11 -19.27 -5.72
CA MET A 9 1.27 -18.41 -5.90
C MET A 9 1.15 -17.66 -7.22
N TYR A 10 1.19 -16.33 -7.19
CA TYR A 10 1.11 -15.44 -8.36
C TYR A 10 -0.06 -15.70 -9.32
N PRO A 11 -1.27 -16.00 -8.86
CA PRO A 11 -2.41 -16.09 -9.75
C PRO A 11 -2.73 -14.71 -10.33
N SER A 12 -3.24 -14.65 -11.56
CA SER A 12 -3.83 -13.41 -12.07
C SER A 12 -5.18 -13.14 -11.37
N VAL A 13 -5.62 -11.88 -11.38
CA VAL A 13 -6.94 -11.51 -10.84
C VAL A 13 -8.06 -12.24 -11.56
N GLU A 14 -7.92 -12.45 -12.88
CA GLU A 14 -8.87 -13.22 -13.69
C GLU A 14 -8.94 -14.68 -13.22
N ALA A 15 -7.78 -15.32 -12.97
CA ALA A 15 -7.74 -16.69 -12.47
C ALA A 15 -8.39 -16.83 -11.08
N ILE A 16 -8.19 -15.83 -10.19
CA ILE A 16 -8.86 -15.78 -8.87
C ILE A 16 -10.37 -15.73 -9.06
N ARG A 17 -10.88 -14.80 -9.90
CA ARG A 17 -12.31 -14.67 -10.20
C ARG A 17 -12.90 -15.92 -10.80
N GLU A 18 -12.20 -16.53 -11.75
CA GLU A 18 -12.63 -17.80 -12.36
C GLU A 18 -12.72 -18.94 -11.34
N PHE A 19 -11.77 -19.02 -10.43
CA PHE A 19 -11.80 -20.00 -9.33
C PHE A 19 -13.02 -19.77 -8.44
N LEU A 20 -13.20 -18.55 -7.93
CA LEU A 20 -14.29 -18.20 -7.02
C LEU A 20 -15.69 -18.36 -7.67
N ALA A 21 -15.78 -18.16 -8.98
CA ALA A 21 -17.02 -18.40 -9.73
C ALA A 21 -17.37 -19.90 -9.88
N LYS A 22 -16.37 -20.78 -9.84
CA LYS A 22 -16.55 -22.25 -9.95
C LYS A 22 -16.72 -22.92 -8.61
N ASP A 23 -16.00 -22.45 -7.59
CA ASP A 23 -15.98 -23.04 -6.25
C ASP A 23 -15.89 -21.94 -5.18
N ASP A 24 -17.03 -21.67 -4.56
CA ASP A 24 -17.14 -20.71 -3.45
C ASP A 24 -17.14 -21.41 -2.07
N SER A 25 -16.86 -22.70 -2.01
CA SER A 25 -16.86 -23.47 -0.78
C SER A 25 -15.76 -23.08 0.18
N LYS A 26 -14.65 -22.47 -0.34
CA LYS A 26 -13.47 -22.07 0.43
C LYS A 26 -13.08 -20.63 0.17
N PRO A 27 -12.53 -19.92 1.17
CA PRO A 27 -11.86 -18.64 0.93
C PRO A 27 -10.59 -18.86 0.11
N PHE A 28 -10.22 -17.82 -0.65
CA PHE A 28 -9.03 -17.79 -1.50
C PHE A 28 -8.00 -16.80 -0.94
N ILE A 29 -6.73 -17.20 -0.93
CA ILE A 29 -5.61 -16.35 -0.54
C ILE A 29 -4.44 -16.51 -1.52
N CYS A 30 -3.76 -15.41 -1.87
CA CYS A 30 -2.49 -15.48 -2.58
C CYS A 30 -1.37 -15.71 -1.56
N CYS A 31 -0.74 -16.88 -1.56
CA CYS A 31 0.42 -17.11 -0.69
C CYS A 31 1.62 -16.24 -1.09
N GLU A 32 1.71 -15.87 -2.36
CA GLU A 32 2.61 -14.84 -2.86
C GLU A 32 1.94 -14.07 -4.00
N TYR A 33 2.12 -12.75 -4.03
CA TYR A 33 1.68 -11.90 -5.13
C TYR A 33 2.58 -10.66 -5.25
N THR A 34 2.46 -9.94 -6.36
CA THR A 34 3.16 -8.66 -6.61
C THR A 34 4.66 -8.71 -6.31
N HIS A 35 5.37 -9.72 -6.87
CA HIS A 35 6.80 -9.91 -6.67
C HIS A 35 7.58 -8.61 -6.84
N ALA A 36 8.40 -8.26 -5.85
CA ALA A 36 8.98 -6.92 -5.71
C ALA A 36 10.44 -6.80 -6.21
N MET A 37 10.95 -7.77 -6.95
CA MET A 37 12.32 -7.73 -7.49
C MET A 37 12.44 -6.65 -8.57
N GLY A 38 13.47 -5.81 -8.47
CA GLY A 38 13.76 -4.78 -9.45
C GLY A 38 12.63 -3.74 -9.60
N ASN A 39 12.34 -3.32 -10.83
CA ASN A 39 11.25 -2.40 -11.13
C ASN A 39 9.92 -3.17 -11.32
N SER A 40 9.34 -3.57 -10.23
CA SER A 40 8.12 -4.40 -10.17
C SER A 40 7.23 -3.98 -8.99
N CYS A 41 6.31 -4.84 -8.52
CA CYS A 41 5.33 -4.55 -7.49
C CYS A 41 4.29 -3.49 -7.89
N GLY A 42 4.09 -3.28 -9.20
CA GLY A 42 3.08 -2.36 -9.73
C GLY A 42 1.72 -3.02 -9.96
N ALA A 43 0.72 -2.20 -10.28
CA ALA A 43 -0.67 -2.62 -10.53
C ALA A 43 -1.29 -3.40 -9.35
N MET A 44 -0.81 -3.15 -8.15
CA MET A 44 -1.21 -3.83 -6.93
C MET A 44 -2.68 -3.58 -6.59
N HIS A 45 -3.23 -2.43 -6.99
CA HIS A 45 -4.64 -2.08 -6.85
C HIS A 45 -5.58 -3.16 -7.41
N LYS A 46 -5.19 -3.87 -8.47
CA LYS A 46 -6.03 -4.93 -9.05
C LYS A 46 -6.35 -6.05 -8.05
N TYR A 47 -5.41 -6.34 -7.16
CA TYR A 47 -5.57 -7.34 -6.11
C TYR A 47 -6.24 -6.75 -4.86
N THR A 48 -5.88 -5.54 -4.47
CA THR A 48 -6.48 -4.91 -3.28
C THR A 48 -7.93 -4.52 -3.50
N ASP A 49 -8.30 -4.03 -4.70
CA ASP A 49 -9.70 -3.74 -5.06
C ASP A 49 -10.57 -5.00 -5.06
N LEU A 50 -9.96 -6.16 -5.30
CA LEU A 50 -10.67 -7.44 -5.27
C LEU A 50 -11.17 -7.77 -3.85
N THR A 51 -10.46 -7.35 -2.80
CA THR A 51 -10.91 -7.54 -1.42
C THR A 51 -12.19 -6.78 -1.08
N ASP A 52 -12.49 -5.71 -1.82
CA ASP A 52 -13.70 -4.91 -1.64
C ASP A 52 -14.93 -5.51 -2.34
N THR A 53 -14.71 -6.40 -3.33
CA THR A 53 -15.76 -6.91 -4.23
C THR A 53 -16.00 -8.40 -4.12
N GLU A 54 -15.02 -9.18 -3.67
CA GLU A 54 -15.07 -10.64 -3.60
C GLU A 54 -14.96 -11.12 -2.14
N PRO A 55 -16.09 -11.40 -1.47
CA PRO A 55 -16.10 -11.75 -0.02
C PRO A 55 -15.26 -12.98 0.35
N LYS A 56 -15.01 -13.87 -0.59
CA LYS A 56 -14.19 -15.07 -0.39
C LYS A 56 -12.70 -14.85 -0.65
N TYR A 57 -12.32 -13.71 -1.24
CA TYR A 57 -10.92 -13.35 -1.45
C TYR A 57 -10.35 -12.67 -0.19
N GLN A 58 -9.34 -13.27 0.40
CA GLN A 58 -8.75 -12.83 1.68
C GLN A 58 -7.49 -11.97 1.51
N GLY A 59 -7.10 -11.67 0.27
CA GLY A 59 -5.88 -10.91 -0.01
C GLY A 59 -4.68 -11.79 -0.31
N GLY A 60 -3.48 -11.31 0.03
CA GLY A 60 -2.24 -12.00 -0.28
C GLY A 60 -1.04 -11.44 0.45
N PHE A 61 0.10 -12.09 0.23
CA PHE A 61 1.39 -11.72 0.81
C PHE A 61 2.33 -11.26 -0.30
N ILE A 62 2.91 -10.07 -0.15
CA ILE A 62 3.92 -9.57 -1.10
C ILE A 62 5.19 -10.40 -0.95
N TRP A 63 5.75 -10.86 -2.05
CA TRP A 63 7.10 -11.40 -2.08
C TRP A 63 8.08 -10.34 -2.58
N ASP A 64 8.88 -9.70 -1.71
CA ASP A 64 9.03 -9.99 -0.30
C ASP A 64 9.02 -8.68 0.51
N TYR A 65 9.00 -8.76 1.84
CA TYR A 65 9.05 -7.57 2.69
C TYR A 65 10.45 -6.94 2.71
N ILE A 66 11.49 -7.75 2.92
CA ILE A 66 12.89 -7.28 3.03
C ILE A 66 13.76 -8.07 2.05
N ASP A 67 14.67 -7.40 1.36
CA ASP A 67 15.68 -8.08 0.56
C ASP A 67 16.39 -9.15 1.39
N GLN A 68 16.58 -10.32 0.80
CA GLN A 68 17.25 -11.47 1.39
C GLN A 68 18.78 -11.39 1.25
N SER A 69 19.35 -10.20 1.30
CA SER A 69 20.78 -9.94 1.23
C SER A 69 21.41 -9.93 2.61
N ILE A 70 22.73 -10.18 2.67
CA ILE A 70 23.52 -10.27 3.89
C ILE A 70 24.69 -9.32 3.78
N TYR A 71 25.04 -8.61 4.85
CA TYR A 71 26.23 -7.77 4.88
C TYR A 71 27.52 -8.59 4.73
N LYS A 72 28.37 -8.16 3.81
CA LYS A 72 29.70 -8.71 3.57
C LYS A 72 30.69 -7.58 3.28
N LYS A 73 31.95 -7.80 3.56
CA LYS A 73 33.03 -6.88 3.17
C LYS A 73 33.75 -7.43 1.94
N ASP A 74 34.03 -6.56 0.99
CA ASP A 74 34.88 -6.87 -0.15
C ASP A 74 36.37 -6.98 0.25
N ARG A 75 37.23 -7.29 -0.73
CA ARG A 75 38.67 -7.39 -0.50
C ARG A 75 39.34 -6.09 -0.03
N TYR A 76 38.66 -4.95 -0.14
CA TYR A 76 39.15 -3.64 0.30
C TYR A 76 38.57 -3.24 1.64
N GLY A 77 37.75 -4.08 2.26
CA GLY A 77 37.10 -3.83 3.52
C GLY A 77 35.80 -3.00 3.39
N LYS A 78 35.33 -2.69 2.17
CA LYS A 78 34.09 -1.96 1.92
C LYS A 78 32.91 -2.92 2.10
N GLU A 79 31.96 -2.51 2.92
CA GLU A 79 30.73 -3.25 3.18
C GLU A 79 29.75 -3.13 1.99
N PHE A 80 29.06 -4.21 1.68
CA PHE A 80 28.04 -4.29 0.65
C PHE A 80 26.99 -5.36 0.98
N GLN A 81 25.85 -5.28 0.34
CA GLN A 81 24.78 -6.28 0.41
C GLN A 81 25.09 -7.43 -0.53
N ALA A 82 25.43 -8.59 0.04
CA ALA A 82 25.81 -9.78 -0.71
C ALA A 82 24.62 -10.71 -0.94
N TYR A 83 24.66 -11.43 -2.03
CA TYR A 83 23.66 -12.43 -2.42
C TYR A 83 24.33 -13.71 -2.95
N GLY A 84 23.53 -14.64 -3.50
CA GLY A 84 24.00 -15.94 -3.96
C GLY A 84 25.17 -15.85 -4.95
N GLY A 85 26.24 -16.59 -4.66
CA GLY A 85 27.50 -16.59 -5.38
C GLY A 85 28.59 -15.71 -4.77
N ASP A 86 28.25 -14.71 -3.99
CA ASP A 86 29.22 -13.83 -3.31
C ASP A 86 29.98 -14.54 -2.20
N PHE A 87 29.50 -15.67 -1.72
CA PHE A 87 30.11 -16.50 -0.70
C PHE A 87 30.90 -17.68 -1.28
N GLY A 88 31.02 -17.78 -2.63
CA GLY A 88 31.77 -18.81 -3.34
C GLY A 88 30.97 -20.08 -3.67
N GLU A 89 29.70 -20.12 -3.32
CA GLU A 89 28.81 -21.26 -3.60
C GLU A 89 28.35 -21.30 -5.06
N ARG A 90 28.08 -22.51 -5.56
CA ARG A 90 27.49 -22.82 -6.88
C ARG A 90 26.73 -24.15 -6.80
N PRO A 91 25.54 -24.26 -7.45
CA PRO A 91 24.82 -23.24 -8.22
C PRO A 91 24.20 -22.15 -7.34
N THR A 92 23.74 -21.06 -7.97
CA THR A 92 23.13 -19.93 -7.28
C THR A 92 22.16 -19.20 -8.20
N ASP A 93 21.13 -18.55 -7.64
CA ASP A 93 20.18 -17.69 -8.34
C ASP A 93 20.62 -16.22 -8.37
N TYR A 94 21.86 -15.92 -8.02
CA TYR A 94 22.48 -14.57 -8.02
C TYR A 94 21.64 -13.53 -7.26
N ASN A 95 21.28 -12.41 -7.92
CA ASN A 95 20.55 -11.29 -7.34
C ASN A 95 19.05 -11.56 -7.09
N PHE A 96 18.59 -12.80 -7.18
CA PHE A 96 17.20 -13.15 -6.91
C PHE A 96 16.78 -12.91 -5.46
N SER A 97 17.71 -12.55 -4.60
CA SER A 97 17.47 -12.09 -3.22
C SER A 97 17.09 -10.61 -3.11
N GLY A 98 17.19 -9.82 -4.18
CA GLY A 98 16.83 -8.40 -4.21
C GLY A 98 15.34 -8.17 -4.50
N ASN A 99 14.45 -8.74 -3.70
CA ASN A 99 13.01 -8.82 -3.93
C ASN A 99 12.17 -8.16 -2.83
N GLY A 100 12.79 -7.39 -1.94
CA GLY A 100 12.09 -6.69 -0.86
C GLY A 100 11.42 -5.38 -1.28
N ILE A 101 10.35 -5.00 -0.59
CA ILE A 101 9.80 -3.64 -0.59
C ILE A 101 10.60 -2.72 0.35
N ALA A 102 11.39 -3.31 1.24
CA ALA A 102 12.45 -2.66 1.99
C ALA A 102 13.80 -3.24 1.58
N TYR A 103 14.85 -2.41 1.58
CA TYR A 103 16.21 -2.88 1.31
C TYR A 103 16.72 -3.79 2.42
N GLY A 104 17.63 -4.69 2.09
CA GLY A 104 18.38 -5.47 3.06
C GLY A 104 19.21 -4.58 3.99
N GLY A 105 19.75 -5.15 5.06
CA GLY A 105 20.56 -4.39 5.99
C GLY A 105 19.76 -3.43 6.86
N ASP A 106 19.82 -2.14 6.58
CA ASP A 106 19.19 -1.09 7.39
C ASP A 106 17.67 -1.04 7.26
N ARG A 107 17.12 -1.79 6.30
CA ARG A 107 15.66 -1.91 6.05
C ARG A 107 15.02 -0.59 5.61
N ASP A 108 15.79 0.24 4.94
CA ASP A 108 15.26 1.45 4.34
C ASP A 108 14.16 1.14 3.33
N ALA A 109 13.14 1.99 3.29
CA ALA A 109 12.04 1.84 2.36
C ALA A 109 12.53 2.00 0.91
N SER A 110 12.24 1.00 0.06
CA SER A 110 12.45 1.16 -1.38
C SER A 110 11.33 1.99 -2.00
N PRO A 111 11.49 2.53 -3.23
CA PRO A 111 10.42 3.27 -3.91
C PRO A 111 9.10 2.51 -4.03
N LYS A 112 9.13 1.19 -4.02
CA LYS A 112 7.95 0.32 -4.05
C LYS A 112 7.06 0.45 -2.80
N MET A 113 7.64 0.89 -1.67
CA MET A 113 6.89 1.08 -0.44
C MET A 113 5.77 2.13 -0.58
N GLN A 114 5.92 3.11 -1.47
CA GLN A 114 4.86 4.08 -1.77
C GLN A 114 3.65 3.44 -2.44
N GLU A 115 3.87 2.50 -3.36
CA GLU A 115 2.79 1.72 -3.99
C GLU A 115 2.06 0.88 -2.93
N VAL A 116 2.80 0.22 -2.04
CA VAL A 116 2.23 -0.56 -0.93
C VAL A 116 1.43 0.34 0.01
N LYS A 117 2.00 1.49 0.45
CA LYS A 117 1.32 2.45 1.31
C LYS A 117 0.00 2.90 0.71
N PHE A 118 0.00 3.27 -0.57
CA PHE A 118 -1.20 3.73 -1.27
C PHE A 118 -2.28 2.64 -1.36
N ASN A 119 -1.89 1.40 -1.69
CA ASN A 119 -2.85 0.32 -1.88
C ASN A 119 -3.34 -0.31 -0.56
N TYR A 120 -2.58 -0.20 0.53
CA TYR A 120 -2.96 -0.76 1.84
C TYR A 120 -3.68 0.24 2.75
N GLN A 121 -3.95 1.45 2.27
CA GLN A 121 -4.71 2.42 3.05
C GLN A 121 -6.15 1.97 3.26
N ASN A 122 -6.64 2.10 4.49
CA ASN A 122 -8.01 1.76 4.85
C ASN A 122 -9.00 2.95 4.77
N ILE A 123 -8.50 4.15 4.52
CA ILE A 123 -9.30 5.34 4.31
C ILE A 123 -8.93 5.89 2.94
N THR A 124 -9.92 5.99 2.05
CA THR A 124 -9.72 6.54 0.71
C THR A 124 -10.58 7.77 0.48
N ALA A 125 -10.14 8.65 -0.41
CA ALA A 125 -10.82 9.89 -0.72
C ALA A 125 -11.07 10.03 -2.22
N GLN A 126 -12.28 10.44 -2.59
CA GLN A 126 -12.64 10.80 -3.95
C GLN A 126 -12.94 12.30 -4.00
N VAL A 127 -12.03 13.06 -4.60
CA VAL A 127 -12.13 14.52 -4.67
C VAL A 127 -12.95 14.93 -5.87
N SER A 128 -13.85 15.90 -5.67
CA SER A 128 -14.60 16.63 -6.70
C SER A 128 -14.24 18.11 -6.65
N GLU A 129 -14.87 18.95 -7.48
CA GLU A 129 -14.55 20.37 -7.59
C GLU A 129 -14.69 21.15 -6.26
N ASP A 130 -15.68 20.80 -5.43
CA ASP A 130 -16.01 21.49 -4.17
C ASP A 130 -16.24 20.55 -2.98
N SER A 131 -16.05 19.27 -3.19
CA SER A 131 -16.35 18.25 -2.18
C SER A 131 -15.36 17.10 -2.21
N VAL A 132 -15.31 16.35 -1.13
CA VAL A 132 -14.56 15.10 -1.00
C VAL A 132 -15.45 14.02 -0.39
N LYS A 133 -15.54 12.89 -1.04
CA LYS A 133 -16.16 11.70 -0.48
C LYS A 133 -15.09 10.86 0.19
N ILE A 134 -15.21 10.65 1.49
CA ILE A 134 -14.33 9.82 2.30
C ILE A 134 -14.98 8.46 2.48
N ILE A 135 -14.22 7.41 2.18
CA ILE A 135 -14.63 6.01 2.30
C ILE A 135 -13.75 5.39 3.39
N ASN A 136 -14.39 4.92 4.46
CA ASN A 136 -13.71 4.26 5.57
C ASN A 136 -13.89 2.74 5.46
N LYS A 137 -12.83 2.03 5.11
CA LYS A 137 -12.76 0.56 5.00
C LYS A 137 -12.35 -0.11 6.31
N ASN A 138 -12.01 0.65 7.35
CA ASN A 138 -11.71 0.09 8.66
C ASN A 138 -12.93 -0.68 9.20
N LEU A 139 -12.67 -1.80 9.90
CA LEU A 139 -13.72 -2.61 10.51
C LEU A 139 -14.22 -2.04 11.85
N PHE A 140 -13.34 -1.32 12.59
CA PHE A 140 -13.62 -0.95 13.97
C PHE A 140 -13.29 0.51 14.29
N VAL A 141 -12.59 1.24 13.41
CA VAL A 141 -12.05 2.56 13.68
C VAL A 141 -12.83 3.62 12.88
N ASN A 142 -13.33 4.66 13.58
CA ASN A 142 -13.95 5.83 12.98
C ASN A 142 -12.88 6.82 12.51
N THR A 143 -13.15 7.62 11.48
CA THR A 143 -12.16 8.58 10.95
C THR A 143 -11.89 9.76 11.89
N ASP A 144 -12.71 10.04 12.88
CA ASP A 144 -12.48 11.08 13.90
C ASP A 144 -11.29 10.78 14.83
N THR A 145 -10.82 9.53 14.86
CA THR A 145 -9.58 9.16 15.57
C THR A 145 -8.32 9.73 14.90
N PHE A 146 -8.44 10.13 13.65
CA PHE A 146 -7.37 10.74 12.88
C PHE A 146 -7.59 12.26 12.72
N ARG A 147 -6.54 12.99 12.44
CA ARG A 147 -6.61 14.36 11.94
C ARG A 147 -6.65 14.29 10.41
N CYS A 148 -7.74 14.74 9.82
CA CYS A 148 -7.85 14.86 8.37
C CYS A 148 -7.34 16.23 7.95
N GLU A 149 -6.31 16.26 7.12
CA GLU A 149 -5.81 17.48 6.47
C GLU A 149 -6.15 17.46 4.99
N VAL A 150 -6.57 18.60 4.47
CA VAL A 150 -6.80 18.83 3.05
C VAL A 150 -5.89 19.94 2.57
N THR A 151 -5.11 19.68 1.54
CA THR A 151 -4.12 20.61 0.98
C THR A 151 -4.48 20.94 -0.45
N LEU A 152 -4.70 22.23 -0.74
CA LEU A 152 -4.87 22.75 -2.09
C LEU A 152 -3.52 23.21 -2.62
N ALA A 153 -3.16 22.74 -3.81
CA ALA A 153 -2.00 23.25 -4.54
C ALA A 153 -2.39 23.72 -5.94
N LYS A 154 -1.59 24.60 -6.51
CA LYS A 154 -1.71 25.11 -7.89
C LYS A 154 -0.37 24.99 -8.60
N ASN A 155 -0.34 24.35 -9.76
CA ASN A 155 0.88 24.15 -10.55
C ASN A 155 2.04 23.59 -9.69
N GLY A 156 1.75 22.65 -8.80
CA GLY A 156 2.71 22.03 -7.89
C GLY A 156 3.04 22.84 -6.62
N HIS A 157 2.54 24.07 -6.47
CA HIS A 157 2.81 24.91 -5.29
C HIS A 157 1.62 24.88 -4.31
N VAL A 158 1.89 24.56 -3.05
CA VAL A 158 0.89 24.56 -1.98
C VAL A 158 0.37 26.00 -1.79
N LEU A 159 -0.94 26.15 -1.85
CA LEU A 159 -1.64 27.41 -1.58
C LEU A 159 -2.18 27.48 -0.14
N ARG A 160 -2.81 26.38 0.32
CA ARG A 160 -3.48 26.29 1.62
C ARG A 160 -3.54 24.85 2.10
N THR A 161 -3.40 24.67 3.40
CA THR A 161 -3.73 23.43 4.11
C THR A 161 -4.73 23.74 5.22
N GLU A 162 -5.78 22.97 5.30
CA GLU A 162 -6.86 23.12 6.27
C GLU A 162 -7.18 21.78 6.92
N THR A 163 -7.65 21.80 8.16
CA THR A 163 -8.19 20.62 8.82
C THR A 163 -9.66 20.44 8.44
N LEU A 164 -10.04 19.22 8.12
CA LEU A 164 -11.41 18.83 7.86
C LEU A 164 -11.90 17.91 8.98
N ASP A 165 -12.93 18.33 9.71
CA ASP A 165 -13.53 17.47 10.73
C ASP A 165 -14.32 16.35 10.08
N THR A 166 -13.87 15.13 10.28
CA THR A 166 -14.47 13.92 9.70
C THR A 166 -14.87 12.93 10.76
N ALA A 167 -16.02 12.28 10.58
CA ALA A 167 -16.54 11.26 11.49
C ALA A 167 -17.27 10.16 10.70
N VAL A 168 -16.52 9.51 9.78
CA VAL A 168 -17.04 8.41 8.96
C VAL A 168 -16.92 7.11 9.74
N LYS A 169 -18.03 6.48 10.01
CA LYS A 169 -18.10 5.20 10.73
C LYS A 169 -17.39 4.09 9.96
N PRO A 170 -16.97 3.00 10.66
CA PRO A 170 -16.45 1.81 9.99
C PRO A 170 -17.37 1.31 8.88
N LEU A 171 -16.77 0.82 7.79
CA LEU A 171 -17.46 0.26 6.61
C LEU A 171 -18.51 1.20 6.02
N SER A 172 -18.27 2.51 6.08
CA SER A 172 -19.19 3.50 5.53
C SER A 172 -18.47 4.61 4.77
N GLN A 173 -19.25 5.50 4.17
CA GLN A 173 -18.74 6.64 3.42
C GLN A 173 -19.55 7.89 3.69
N GLN A 174 -18.93 9.06 3.59
CA GLN A 174 -19.57 10.35 3.75
C GLN A 174 -18.90 11.41 2.88
N THR A 175 -19.71 12.32 2.34
CA THR A 175 -19.23 13.46 1.55
C THR A 175 -19.17 14.71 2.41
N TYR A 176 -18.06 15.42 2.32
CA TYR A 176 -17.79 16.69 2.99
C TYR A 176 -17.52 17.78 1.96
N ARG A 177 -17.89 19.01 2.28
CA ARG A 177 -17.54 20.16 1.46
C ARG A 177 -16.07 20.53 1.69
N LEU A 178 -15.34 20.77 0.59
CA LEU A 178 -13.96 21.27 0.68
C LEU A 178 -13.95 22.73 1.17
N PRO A 179 -13.01 23.11 2.05
CA PRO A 179 -12.96 24.47 2.63
C PRO A 179 -12.43 25.51 1.64
N PHE A 180 -12.03 25.13 0.45
CA PHE A 180 -11.37 26.02 -0.53
C PHE A 180 -12.35 26.70 -1.49
N GLY A 181 -13.56 26.17 -1.65
CA GLY A 181 -14.49 26.57 -2.68
C GLY A 181 -13.99 26.34 -4.11
N LYS A 182 -14.77 26.79 -5.07
CA LYS A 182 -14.44 26.64 -6.50
C LYS A 182 -13.31 27.57 -6.89
N GLN A 183 -12.30 27.03 -7.61
CA GLN A 183 -11.16 27.81 -8.10
C GLN A 183 -11.53 28.52 -9.41
N GLN A 184 -11.33 29.82 -9.47
CA GLN A 184 -11.75 30.64 -10.62
C GLN A 184 -10.61 31.02 -11.56
N ARG A 185 -9.36 30.98 -11.10
CA ARG A 185 -8.19 31.36 -11.91
C ARG A 185 -7.67 30.18 -12.72
N PRO A 186 -7.28 30.35 -13.97
CA PRO A 186 -6.67 29.28 -14.76
C PRO A 186 -5.45 28.67 -14.07
N GLY A 187 -5.27 27.36 -14.20
CA GLY A 187 -4.15 26.61 -13.64
C GLY A 187 -4.53 25.16 -13.38
N GLU A 188 -3.53 24.33 -13.13
CA GLU A 188 -3.70 22.95 -12.67
C GLU A 188 -3.84 22.97 -11.15
N TYR A 189 -4.96 22.50 -10.65
CA TYR A 189 -5.22 22.41 -9.22
C TYR A 189 -5.25 20.95 -8.76
N THR A 190 -4.59 20.70 -7.63
CA THR A 190 -4.63 19.40 -6.96
C THR A 190 -5.12 19.57 -5.53
N VAL A 191 -5.86 18.58 -5.04
CA VAL A 191 -6.25 18.47 -3.64
C VAL A 191 -5.71 17.16 -3.09
N THR A 192 -4.89 17.24 -2.06
CA THR A 192 -4.40 16.10 -1.30
C THR A 192 -5.20 15.99 -0.02
N VAL A 193 -5.59 14.76 0.32
CA VAL A 193 -6.34 14.45 1.56
C VAL A 193 -5.51 13.45 2.35
N SER A 194 -5.10 13.83 3.56
CA SER A 194 -4.23 13.03 4.42
C SER A 194 -4.90 12.76 5.76
N PHE A 195 -4.79 11.52 6.23
CA PHE A 195 -5.25 11.10 7.55
C PHE A 195 -4.04 10.81 8.44
N LEU A 196 -3.86 11.61 9.47
CA LEU A 196 -2.67 11.62 10.32
C LEU A 196 -3.03 11.15 11.73
N LEU A 197 -2.15 10.36 12.34
CA LEU A 197 -2.28 10.02 13.77
C LEU A 197 -2.31 11.30 14.62
N ARG A 198 -3.31 11.43 15.50
CA ARG A 198 -3.41 12.55 16.44
C ARG A 198 -2.36 12.46 17.53
N GLU A 199 -2.08 11.25 17.98
CA GLU A 199 -1.19 10.95 19.09
C GLU A 199 -0.19 9.86 18.70
N LYS A 200 0.92 9.79 19.45
CA LYS A 200 1.89 8.71 19.35
C LYS A 200 1.26 7.38 19.71
N THR A 201 1.58 6.36 18.92
CA THR A 201 1.23 4.95 19.15
C THR A 201 2.48 4.13 19.45
N LEU A 202 2.33 2.82 19.67
CA LEU A 202 3.48 1.90 19.85
C LEU A 202 4.32 1.73 18.57
N TRP A 203 3.77 2.03 17.40
CA TRP A 203 4.37 1.75 16.10
C TRP A 203 4.67 3.00 15.27
N ALA A 204 4.12 4.19 15.63
CA ALA A 204 4.39 5.43 14.92
C ALA A 204 4.23 6.67 15.82
N GLU A 205 4.91 7.74 15.44
CA GLU A 205 4.79 9.04 16.10
C GLU A 205 3.49 9.75 15.69
N ALA A 206 3.07 10.75 16.51
CA ALA A 206 2.00 11.64 16.12
C ALA A 206 2.30 12.34 14.78
N GLY A 207 1.30 12.49 13.92
CA GLY A 207 1.46 13.04 12.59
C GLY A 207 1.87 12.03 11.52
N HIS A 208 2.07 10.75 11.86
CA HIS A 208 2.26 9.70 10.86
C HIS A 208 0.99 9.51 10.02
N GLU A 209 1.16 9.46 8.69
CA GLU A 209 0.10 9.30 7.70
C GLU A 209 -0.11 7.83 7.33
#